data_599df705bf006a5d92f8db780a8a1cc5
#
_entry.id   599df705bf006a5d92f8db780a8a1cc5
#
_cell.length_a   1.000
_cell.length_b   1.000
_cell.length_c   1.000
_cell.angle_alpha   90.00
_cell.angle_beta   90.00
_cell.angle_gamma   90.00
#
_symmetry.space_group_name_H-M   'P 1'
#
loop_
_entity.id
_entity.type
_entity.pdbx_description
1 polymer ?
#
loop_
_entity_poly.entity_id
_entity_poly.type
_entity_poly.pdbx_seq_one_letter_code
_entity_poly.pdbx_strand_id
1 'polypeptide(L)'
;MIFKSDWAKNPRSEKELFDYIGDMNNMPPILPEQVVNITADTDNLAFTIQGMGSIALRVFNRKPNELIQLSPVGKTPFQFVLNIYIRNCESGSECCFEIDAQLNPLMQMMASRPLQNLVNMMASRI
;
A
#
# COMPACT_ATOMS: atom_id res chain seq x y z
N MET A 1 13.03 6.47 -5.18
CA MET A 1 12.66 5.46 -6.18
C MET A 1 11.19 5.12 -6.02
N ILE A 2 10.46 5.09 -7.11
CA ILE A 2 9.00 4.92 -7.08
C ILE A 2 8.60 3.56 -7.66
N PHE A 3 7.79 2.82 -6.91
CA PHE A 3 7.18 1.56 -7.34
C PHE A 3 5.67 1.78 -7.40
N LYS A 4 5.10 1.68 -8.58
CA LYS A 4 3.70 2.03 -8.80
C LYS A 4 2.99 0.93 -9.55
N SER A 5 1.78 0.58 -9.10
CA SER A 5 0.93 -0.38 -9.79
C SER A 5 0.20 0.28 -10.97
N ASP A 6 -0.40 -0.53 -11.83
CA ASP A 6 -1.42 -0.05 -12.75
C ASP A 6 -2.67 0.38 -11.96
N TRP A 7 -3.52 1.17 -12.58
CA TRP A 7 -4.82 1.50 -12.02
C TRP A 7 -5.73 0.28 -12.07
N ALA A 8 -6.27 -0.10 -10.91
CA ALA A 8 -7.15 -1.25 -10.77
C ALA A 8 -8.59 -0.80 -10.63
N LYS A 9 -9.47 -1.31 -11.50
CA LYS A 9 -10.89 -0.97 -11.49
C LYS A 9 -11.61 -1.66 -10.35
N ASN A 10 -12.60 -0.97 -9.77
CA ASN A 10 -13.42 -1.48 -8.68
C ASN A 10 -14.87 -1.02 -8.89
N PRO A 11 -15.86 -1.89 -8.65
CA PRO A 11 -17.27 -1.52 -8.86
C PRO A 11 -17.80 -0.52 -7.82
N ARG A 12 -17.11 -0.34 -6.69
CA ARG A 12 -17.46 0.65 -5.68
C ARG A 12 -17.32 2.06 -6.25
N SER A 13 -18.14 3.01 -5.76
CA SER A 13 -17.91 4.43 -6.03
C SER A 13 -16.59 4.88 -5.39
N GLU A 14 -16.07 6.04 -5.80
CA GLU A 14 -14.84 6.57 -5.19
C GLU A 14 -14.99 6.78 -3.67
N LYS A 15 -16.17 7.19 -3.20
CA LYS A 15 -16.43 7.34 -1.77
C LYS A 15 -16.44 5.99 -1.07
N GLU A 16 -17.14 5.01 -1.63
CA GLU A 16 -17.20 3.66 -1.06
C GLU A 16 -15.82 2.99 -1.04
N LEU A 17 -15.04 3.15 -2.10
CA LEU A 17 -13.69 2.60 -2.16
C LEU A 17 -12.78 3.29 -1.15
N PHE A 18 -12.87 4.62 -1.03
CA PHE A 18 -12.10 5.37 -0.05
C PHE A 18 -12.40 4.90 1.37
N ASP A 19 -13.67 4.78 1.72
CA ASP A 19 -14.09 4.33 3.05
C ASP A 19 -13.62 2.89 3.33
N TYR A 20 -13.67 2.02 2.33
CA TYR A 20 -13.26 0.63 2.46
C TYR A 20 -11.74 0.50 2.61
N ILE A 21 -10.99 1.02 1.65
CA ILE A 21 -9.53 0.84 1.62
C ILE A 21 -8.80 1.77 2.60
N GLY A 22 -9.46 2.83 3.05
CA GLY A 22 -8.94 3.74 4.06
C GLY A 22 -8.96 3.16 5.46
N ASP A 23 -9.67 2.06 5.69
CA ASP A 23 -9.64 1.30 6.92
C ASP A 23 -8.60 0.17 6.77
N MET A 24 -7.52 0.26 7.55
CA MET A 24 -6.41 -0.69 7.43
C MET A 24 -6.79 -2.13 7.80
N ASN A 25 -7.91 -2.33 8.52
CA ASN A 25 -8.45 -3.68 8.76
C ASN A 25 -8.81 -4.42 7.47
N ASN A 26 -9.02 -3.70 6.37
CA ASN A 26 -9.36 -4.27 5.07
C ASN A 26 -8.14 -4.57 4.19
N MET A 27 -6.94 -4.25 4.67
CA MET A 27 -5.71 -4.46 3.90
C MET A 27 -5.18 -5.90 3.89
N PRO A 28 -5.27 -6.67 4.99
CA PRO A 28 -4.70 -8.02 5.00
C PRO A 28 -5.12 -8.92 3.83
N PRO A 29 -6.38 -8.95 3.38
CA PRO A 29 -6.78 -9.82 2.25
C PRO A 29 -6.10 -9.50 0.91
N ILE A 30 -5.59 -8.30 0.72
CA ILE A 30 -4.96 -7.91 -0.55
C ILE A 30 -3.44 -8.03 -0.54
N LEU A 31 -2.86 -8.39 0.60
CA LEU A 31 -1.41 -8.57 0.73
C LEU A 31 -0.98 -9.94 0.20
N PRO A 32 0.19 -10.04 -0.47
CA PRO A 32 0.67 -11.32 -1.02
C PRO A 32 1.14 -12.29 0.05
N GLU A 33 1.33 -13.57 -0.32
CA GLU A 33 1.67 -14.65 0.61
C GLU A 33 3.02 -14.45 1.32
N GLN A 34 3.97 -13.78 0.69
CA GLN A 34 5.28 -13.48 1.30
C GLN A 34 5.20 -12.41 2.39
N VAL A 35 4.05 -11.77 2.54
CA VAL A 35 3.78 -10.86 3.65
C VAL A 35 3.12 -11.66 4.77
N VAL A 36 3.76 -11.71 5.93
CA VAL A 36 3.35 -12.52 7.08
C VAL A 36 3.28 -11.68 8.36
N ASN A 37 2.77 -12.28 9.45
CA ASN A 37 2.65 -11.62 10.75
C ASN A 37 1.88 -10.29 10.66
N ILE A 38 0.76 -10.31 9.95
CA ILE A 38 -0.02 -9.11 9.67
C ILE A 38 -0.90 -8.76 10.87
N THR A 39 -0.81 -7.51 11.32
CA THR A 39 -1.72 -6.93 12.30
C THR A 39 -2.24 -5.60 11.77
N ALA A 40 -3.48 -5.26 12.10
CA ALA A 40 -4.10 -4.04 11.61
C ALA A 40 -5.16 -3.53 12.57
N ASP A 41 -5.33 -2.22 12.58
CA ASP A 41 -6.51 -1.53 13.11
C ASP A 41 -6.92 -0.46 12.09
N THR A 42 -7.80 0.44 12.45
CA THR A 42 -8.31 1.45 11.52
C THR A 42 -7.20 2.29 10.89
N ASP A 43 -6.17 2.66 11.65
CA ASP A 43 -5.13 3.59 11.21
C ASP A 43 -3.75 2.97 11.08
N ASN A 44 -3.56 1.73 11.51
CA ASN A 44 -2.25 1.10 11.58
C ASN A 44 -2.23 -0.23 10.84
N LEU A 45 -1.09 -0.53 10.21
CA LEU A 45 -0.86 -1.78 9.52
C LEU A 45 0.58 -2.20 9.77
N ALA A 46 0.78 -3.40 10.31
CA ALA A 46 2.11 -3.94 10.54
C ALA A 46 2.23 -5.33 9.94
N PHE A 47 3.39 -5.63 9.38
CA PHE A 47 3.64 -6.91 8.73
C PHE A 47 5.15 -7.16 8.60
N THR A 48 5.48 -8.38 8.21
CA THR A 48 6.85 -8.77 7.86
C THR A 48 6.88 -9.20 6.41
N ILE A 49 7.83 -8.64 5.65
CA ILE A 49 8.12 -9.11 4.29
C ILE A 49 9.31 -10.07 4.41
N GLN A 50 9.12 -11.31 3.99
CA GLN A 50 10.17 -12.32 4.05
C GLN A 50 11.39 -11.87 3.23
N GLY A 51 12.57 -11.91 3.85
CA GLY A 51 13.81 -11.45 3.24
C GLY A 51 14.11 -9.96 3.39
N MET A 52 13.15 -9.15 3.89
CA MET A 52 13.34 -7.70 4.05
C MET A 52 13.22 -7.22 5.50
N GLY A 53 12.33 -7.81 6.28
CA GLY A 53 12.12 -7.44 7.67
C GLY A 53 10.71 -6.96 7.99
N SER A 54 10.55 -6.49 9.22
CA SER A 54 9.25 -6.03 9.75
C SER A 54 9.04 -4.55 9.47
N ILE A 55 7.81 -4.20 9.10
CA ILE A 55 7.40 -2.85 8.76
C ILE A 55 6.11 -2.55 9.52
N ALA A 56 6.07 -1.39 10.20
CA ALA A 56 4.86 -0.86 10.81
C ALA A 56 4.53 0.47 10.14
N LEU A 57 3.30 0.59 9.68
CA LEU A 57 2.81 1.77 8.97
C LEU A 57 1.65 2.40 9.73
N ARG A 58 1.55 3.72 9.62
CA ARG A 58 0.42 4.48 10.12
C ARG A 58 -0.11 5.43 9.05
N VAL A 59 -1.43 5.52 8.94
CA VAL A 59 -2.06 6.52 8.10
C VAL A 59 -1.81 7.90 8.70
N PHE A 60 -1.19 8.79 7.92
CA PHE A 60 -0.95 10.16 8.37
C PHE A 60 -1.77 11.20 7.59
N ASN A 61 -2.37 10.80 6.46
CA ASN A 61 -3.21 11.69 5.68
C ASN A 61 -4.30 10.91 4.97
N ARG A 62 -5.54 11.42 5.05
CA ARG A 62 -6.68 10.96 4.26
C ARG A 62 -7.29 12.17 3.59
N LYS A 63 -7.23 12.19 2.26
CA LYS A 63 -7.93 13.18 1.45
C LYS A 63 -9.16 12.50 0.85
N PRO A 64 -10.37 12.83 1.33
CA PRO A 64 -11.58 12.08 0.96
C PRO A 64 -11.72 11.85 -0.53
N ASN A 65 -11.96 10.60 -0.89
CA ASN A 65 -12.21 10.10 -2.25
C ASN A 65 -11.03 10.19 -3.21
N GLU A 66 -9.84 10.62 -2.75
CA GLU A 66 -8.69 10.86 -3.62
C GLU A 66 -7.41 10.17 -3.20
N LEU A 67 -7.09 10.19 -1.90
CA LEU A 67 -5.75 9.80 -1.45
C LEU A 67 -5.74 9.30 -0.01
N ILE A 68 -4.97 8.23 0.21
CA ILE A 68 -4.63 7.75 1.55
C ILE A 68 -3.11 7.61 1.59
N GLN A 69 -2.48 8.15 2.62
CA GLN A 69 -1.02 8.10 2.76
C GLN A 69 -0.62 7.47 4.08
N LEU A 70 0.33 6.54 4.00
CA LEU A 70 0.89 5.86 5.17
C LEU A 70 2.41 6.04 5.19
N SER A 71 2.96 6.16 6.40
CA SER A 71 4.41 6.23 6.60
C SER A 71 4.84 5.26 7.70
N PRO A 72 6.13 4.86 7.69
CA PRO A 72 6.65 3.96 8.72
C PRO A 72 6.62 4.58 10.11
N VAL A 73 6.38 3.72 11.11
CA VAL A 73 6.45 4.05 12.54
C VAL A 73 7.58 3.22 13.15
N GLY A 74 8.48 3.87 13.89
CA GLY A 74 9.61 3.19 14.51
C GLY A 74 10.69 2.78 13.50
N LYS A 75 11.40 1.70 13.80
CA LYS A 75 12.48 1.22 12.94
C LYS A 75 11.93 0.54 11.70
N THR A 76 12.55 0.84 10.55
CA THR A 76 12.20 0.26 9.27
C THR A 76 13.48 0.01 8.46
N PRO A 77 13.52 -0.99 7.56
CA PRO A 77 14.67 -1.24 6.71
C PRO A 77 15.06 -0.03 5.83
N PHE A 78 14.08 0.80 5.46
CA PHE A 78 14.29 2.01 4.66
C PHE A 78 13.11 2.96 4.86
N GLN A 79 13.30 4.24 4.53
CA GLN A 79 12.24 5.23 4.61
C GLN A 79 11.40 5.23 3.33
N PHE A 80 10.09 5.32 3.48
CA PHE A 80 9.18 5.36 2.32
C PHE A 80 7.82 5.93 2.71
N VAL A 81 7.02 6.24 1.70
CA VAL A 81 5.61 6.59 1.86
C VAL A 81 4.81 5.66 0.94
N LEU A 82 3.74 5.09 1.47
CA LEU A 82 2.76 4.35 0.67
C LEU A 82 1.61 5.29 0.36
N ASN A 83 1.39 5.51 -0.93
CA ASN A 83 0.30 6.35 -1.43
C ASN A 83 -0.75 5.45 -2.11
N ILE A 84 -2.00 5.65 -1.73
CA ILE A 84 -3.14 4.96 -2.35
C ILE A 84 -3.98 6.03 -3.02
N TYR A 85 -3.93 6.07 -4.36
CA TYR A 85 -4.68 7.03 -5.16
C TYR A 85 -6.01 6.44 -5.59
N ILE A 86 -7.06 7.23 -5.52
CA ILE A 86 -8.42 6.85 -5.92
C ILE A 86 -8.95 7.89 -6.90
N ARG A 87 -9.65 7.43 -7.94
CA ARG A 87 -10.32 8.33 -8.87
C ARG A 87 -11.58 7.68 -9.41
N ASN A 88 -12.49 8.50 -9.90
CA ASN A 88 -13.74 8.05 -10.52
C ASN A 88 -13.45 7.44 -11.90
N CYS A 89 -14.26 6.46 -12.30
CA CYS A 89 -14.27 5.92 -13.67
C CYS A 89 -15.68 5.49 -14.03
N GLU A 90 -15.93 5.14 -15.30
CA GLU A 90 -17.26 4.81 -15.79
C GLU A 90 -17.92 3.65 -15.05
N SER A 91 -17.15 2.65 -14.64
CA SER A 91 -17.66 1.45 -13.99
C SER A 91 -17.68 1.53 -12.46
N GLY A 92 -17.39 2.70 -11.88
CA GLY A 92 -17.30 2.91 -10.44
C GLY A 92 -16.09 3.76 -10.09
N SER A 93 -15.03 3.12 -9.65
CA SER A 93 -13.77 3.81 -9.32
C SER A 93 -12.58 2.97 -9.71
N GLU A 94 -11.40 3.55 -9.60
CA GLU A 94 -10.14 2.81 -9.74
C GLU A 94 -9.13 3.34 -8.74
N CYS A 95 -8.18 2.48 -8.34
CA CYS A 95 -7.13 2.85 -7.41
C CYS A 95 -5.77 2.41 -7.91
N CYS A 96 -4.75 3.08 -7.38
CA CYS A 96 -3.35 2.83 -7.71
C CYS A 96 -2.54 2.86 -6.43
N PHE A 97 -1.66 1.87 -6.25
CA PHE A 97 -0.78 1.77 -5.10
C PHE A 97 0.62 2.20 -5.51
N GLU A 98 1.23 3.07 -4.72
CA GLU A 98 2.57 3.60 -5.00
C GLU A 98 3.40 3.59 -3.73
N ILE A 99 4.63 3.09 -3.83
CA ILE A 99 5.64 3.21 -2.78
C ILE A 99 6.72 4.15 -3.28
N ASP A 100 6.91 5.26 -2.59
CA ASP A 100 7.99 6.21 -2.83
C ASP A 100 9.05 5.98 -1.76
N ALA A 101 10.17 5.34 -2.15
CA ALA A 101 11.16 4.83 -1.22
C ALA A 101 12.52 5.49 -1.41
N GLN A 102 13.20 5.73 -0.28
CA GLN A 102 14.59 6.20 -0.25
C GLN A 102 15.49 4.97 -0.12
N LEU A 103 16.12 4.58 -1.23
CA LEU A 103 16.96 3.38 -1.30
C LEU A 103 18.37 3.73 -1.77
N ASN A 104 19.39 3.25 -1.04
CA ASN A 104 20.75 3.26 -1.55
C ASN A 104 20.92 2.18 -2.64
N PRO A 105 22.03 2.18 -3.42
CA PRO A 105 22.19 1.22 -4.52
C PRO A 105 22.03 -0.25 -4.12
N LEU A 106 22.54 -0.64 -2.95
CA LEU A 106 22.43 -2.02 -2.47
C LEU A 106 20.97 -2.36 -2.18
N MET A 107 20.24 -1.49 -1.50
CA MET A 107 18.83 -1.68 -1.19
C MET A 107 17.97 -1.69 -2.46
N GLN A 108 18.32 -0.90 -3.47
CA GLN A 108 17.63 -0.94 -4.75
C GLN A 108 17.70 -2.33 -5.38
N MET A 109 18.86 -2.97 -5.34
CA MET A 109 19.03 -4.33 -5.85
C MET A 109 18.17 -5.35 -5.10
N MET A 110 18.09 -5.21 -3.77
CA MET A 110 17.41 -6.18 -2.91
C MET A 110 15.88 -5.95 -2.87
N ALA A 111 15.44 -4.70 -2.89
CA ALA A 111 14.07 -4.33 -2.58
C ALA A 111 13.19 -4.05 -3.82
N SER A 112 13.79 -3.76 -4.98
CA SER A 112 13.02 -3.32 -6.15
C SER A 112 11.96 -4.33 -6.58
N ARG A 113 12.32 -5.61 -6.72
CA ARG A 113 11.36 -6.63 -7.15
C ARG A 113 10.29 -6.91 -6.09
N PRO A 114 10.63 -7.13 -4.80
CA PRO A 114 9.61 -7.32 -3.77
C PRO A 114 8.65 -6.14 -3.64
N LEU A 115 9.11 -4.90 -3.72
CA LEU A 115 8.25 -3.73 -3.60
C LEU A 115 7.35 -3.55 -4.82
N GLN A 116 7.86 -3.77 -6.02
CA GLN A 116 7.03 -3.73 -7.22
C GLN A 116 5.97 -4.84 -7.20
N ASN A 117 6.34 -6.05 -6.77
CA ASN A 117 5.39 -7.14 -6.62
C ASN A 117 4.32 -6.82 -5.58
N LEU A 118 4.69 -6.19 -4.47
CA LEU A 118 3.75 -5.81 -3.42
C LEU A 118 2.65 -4.91 -3.96
N VAL A 119 3.01 -3.81 -4.62
CA VAL A 119 1.99 -2.88 -5.16
C VAL A 119 1.16 -3.52 -6.26
N ASN A 120 1.76 -4.35 -7.11
CA ASN A 120 1.05 -5.06 -8.18
C ASN A 120 0.02 -6.04 -7.62
N MET A 121 0.39 -6.78 -6.58
CA MET A 121 -0.50 -7.75 -5.94
C MET A 121 -1.66 -7.06 -5.21
N MET A 122 -1.38 -5.96 -4.51
CA MET A 122 -2.43 -5.17 -3.86
C MET A 122 -3.45 -4.69 -4.89
N ALA A 123 -2.98 -4.15 -6.02
CA ALA A 123 -3.86 -3.69 -7.09
C ALA A 123 -4.68 -4.83 -7.70
N SER A 124 -4.07 -6.01 -7.88
CA SER A 124 -4.76 -7.14 -8.49
C SER A 124 -5.83 -7.77 -7.59
N ARG A 125 -5.76 -7.54 -6.27
CA ARG A 125 -6.67 -8.16 -5.30
C ARG A 125 -7.73 -7.20 -4.76
N ILE A 126 -7.59 -5.91 -5.03
CA ILE A 126 -8.59 -4.96 -4.60
C ILE A 126 -9.87 -5.11 -5.42
#